data_f6917a53773d98a65b35633e1dec73cb
#
_entry.id   f6917a53773d98a65b35633e1dec73cb
#
_cell.length_a   1.000
_cell.length_b   1.000
_cell.length_c   1.000
_cell.angle_alpha   90.00
_cell.angle_beta   90.00
_cell.angle_gamma   90.00
#
_symmetry.space_group_name_H-M   'P 1'
#
loop_
_entity.id
_entity.type
_entity.pdbx_description
1 polymer ?
#
loop_
_entity_poly.entity_id
_entity_poly.type
_entity_poly.pdbx_seq_one_letter_code
_entity_poly.pdbx_strand_id
1 'polypeptide(L)'
;AEKFCSMERGLLEGCQPADFSRGWKNLLFNQFHDTLAGSAIERAYGDAMIQLGESRSLAARYENRALQRISFAVDIPFEERMIPVVVFNPHSFACEQTVEFETGFFSHDPLDRCLEVADSRGVPVDYQFISPEAKIPNRTRIAFRAAAGPLGYETYRIRQKGGEWGSTDVI
;
A
#
# COMPACT_ATOMS: atom_id res chain seq x y z
N ALA A 1 4.81 -9.70 -3.79
CA ALA A 1 5.33 -10.39 -2.59
C ALA A 1 6.79 -10.86 -2.80
N GLU A 2 7.08 -11.80 -3.73
CA GLU A 2 8.43 -12.36 -3.93
C GLU A 2 9.50 -11.28 -4.17
N LYS A 3 9.22 -10.29 -5.02
CA LYS A 3 10.14 -9.17 -5.28
C LYS A 3 10.50 -8.41 -4.01
N PHE A 4 9.53 -8.10 -3.18
CA PHE A 4 9.78 -7.40 -1.91
C PHE A 4 10.52 -8.29 -0.91
N CYS A 5 10.21 -9.57 -0.85
CA CYS A 5 10.96 -10.51 -0.04
C CYS A 5 12.43 -10.63 -0.47
N SER A 6 12.74 -10.56 -1.77
CA SER A 6 14.13 -10.60 -2.26
C SER A 6 14.89 -9.30 -2.06
N MET A 7 14.21 -8.16 -1.95
CA MET A 7 14.82 -6.86 -1.60
C MET A 7 15.24 -6.77 -0.13
N GLU A 8 14.64 -7.58 0.72
CA GLU A 8 14.89 -7.66 2.15
C GLU A 8 16.21 -8.40 2.44
N ARG A 9 17.35 -7.82 2.03
CA ARG A 9 18.68 -8.43 2.23
C ARG A 9 18.99 -8.65 3.71
N GLY A 10 19.24 -9.91 4.08
CA GLY A 10 19.60 -10.32 5.45
C GLY A 10 18.42 -10.66 6.34
N LEU A 11 17.19 -10.55 5.87
CA LEU A 11 15.97 -10.78 6.64
C LEU A 11 15.17 -11.98 6.11
N LEU A 12 15.81 -12.86 5.34
CA LEU A 12 15.20 -14.06 4.72
C LEU A 12 14.60 -15.06 5.73
N GLU A 13 14.80 -14.87 7.02
CA GLU A 13 14.23 -15.75 8.06
C GLU A 13 12.69 -15.81 8.05
N GLY A 14 12.04 -14.98 7.25
CA GLY A 14 10.58 -14.87 7.21
C GLY A 14 9.89 -15.35 5.96
N CYS A 15 10.58 -15.47 4.83
CA CYS A 15 9.99 -15.88 3.56
C CYS A 15 10.29 -17.36 3.29
N GLN A 16 9.24 -18.18 3.26
CA GLN A 16 9.38 -19.62 3.00
C GLN A 16 9.21 -19.90 1.51
N PRO A 17 10.25 -20.37 0.79
CA PRO A 17 10.14 -20.71 -0.64
C PRO A 17 9.06 -21.76 -0.92
N ALA A 18 8.82 -22.67 0.03
CA ALA A 18 7.78 -23.68 -0.08
C ALA A 18 6.37 -23.08 -0.15
N ASP A 19 6.11 -21.99 0.56
CA ASP A 19 4.82 -21.31 0.53
C ASP A 19 4.59 -20.62 -0.82
N PHE A 20 5.61 -19.97 -1.39
CA PHE A 20 5.52 -19.41 -2.74
C PHE A 20 5.29 -20.48 -3.79
N SER A 21 6.03 -21.61 -3.70
CA SER A 21 5.82 -22.77 -4.59
C SER A 21 4.39 -23.28 -4.50
N ARG A 22 3.80 -23.37 -3.30
CA ARG A 22 2.41 -23.77 -3.10
C ARG A 22 1.45 -22.77 -3.74
N GLY A 23 1.63 -21.48 -3.50
CA GLY A 23 0.83 -20.45 -4.12
C GLY A 23 0.87 -20.49 -5.65
N TRP A 24 2.05 -20.64 -6.23
CA TRP A 24 2.21 -20.78 -7.68
C TRP A 24 1.57 -22.05 -8.22
N LYS A 25 1.69 -23.19 -7.55
CA LYS A 25 1.04 -24.44 -7.95
C LYS A 25 -0.48 -24.29 -7.96
N ASN A 26 -1.06 -23.71 -6.92
CA ASN A 26 -2.50 -23.44 -6.88
C ASN A 26 -2.95 -22.53 -8.03
N LEU A 27 -2.20 -21.45 -8.28
CA LEU A 27 -2.52 -20.53 -9.38
C LEU A 27 -2.45 -21.22 -10.73
N LEU A 28 -1.35 -21.93 -11.03
CA LEU A 28 -1.12 -22.59 -12.31
C LEU A 28 -2.10 -23.74 -12.54
N PHE A 29 -2.43 -24.50 -11.50
CA PHE A 29 -3.43 -25.57 -11.59
C PHE A 29 -4.79 -25.02 -12.01
N ASN A 30 -5.20 -23.89 -11.47
CA ASN A 30 -6.49 -23.26 -11.78
C ASN A 30 -6.49 -22.49 -13.12
N GLN A 31 -5.37 -22.43 -13.83
CA GLN A 31 -5.32 -21.99 -15.23
C GLN A 31 -5.64 -23.12 -16.23
N PHE A 32 -6.06 -24.31 -15.74
CA PHE A 32 -6.52 -25.41 -16.57
C PHE A 32 -7.68 -24.95 -17.48
N HIS A 33 -7.68 -25.44 -18.72
CA HIS A 33 -8.56 -24.92 -19.78
C HIS A 33 -10.05 -24.96 -19.44
N ASP A 34 -10.52 -25.95 -18.69
CA ASP A 34 -11.93 -26.05 -18.30
C ASP A 34 -12.27 -25.07 -17.16
N THR A 35 -11.35 -24.82 -16.21
CA THR A 35 -11.57 -23.87 -15.11
C THR A 35 -11.50 -22.45 -15.61
N LEU A 36 -10.45 -22.10 -16.37
CA LEU A 36 -10.25 -20.72 -16.85
C LEU A 36 -11.31 -20.30 -17.87
N ALA A 37 -11.73 -21.21 -18.75
CA ALA A 37 -12.72 -20.95 -19.79
C ALA A 37 -14.19 -20.91 -19.30
N GLY A 38 -14.45 -21.28 -18.06
CA GLY A 38 -15.80 -21.22 -17.49
C GLY A 38 -16.64 -22.46 -17.79
N SER A 39 -16.06 -23.58 -18.20
CA SER A 39 -16.78 -24.83 -18.57
C SER A 39 -16.72 -25.94 -17.50
N ALA A 40 -16.08 -25.67 -16.37
CA ALA A 40 -16.01 -26.62 -15.25
C ALA A 40 -17.35 -26.72 -14.49
N ILE A 41 -17.52 -27.79 -13.73
CA ILE A 41 -18.68 -27.96 -12.84
C ILE A 41 -18.59 -27.04 -11.63
N GLU A 42 -19.72 -26.67 -11.03
CA GLU A 42 -19.81 -25.76 -9.88
C GLU A 42 -18.87 -26.11 -8.74
N ARG A 43 -18.77 -27.39 -8.38
CA ARG A 43 -17.89 -27.86 -7.33
C ARG A 43 -16.41 -27.54 -7.62
N ALA A 44 -15.97 -27.65 -8.86
CA ALA A 44 -14.60 -27.33 -9.25
C ALA A 44 -14.31 -25.83 -9.09
N TYR A 45 -15.29 -24.96 -9.32
CA TYR A 45 -15.15 -23.53 -9.03
C TYR A 45 -15.05 -23.24 -7.53
N GLY A 46 -15.83 -23.95 -6.70
CA GLY A 46 -15.70 -23.87 -5.25
C GLY A 46 -14.26 -24.17 -4.79
N ASP A 47 -13.69 -25.27 -5.26
CA ASP A 47 -12.32 -25.68 -4.95
C ASP A 47 -11.29 -24.68 -5.51
N ALA A 48 -11.49 -24.17 -6.72
CA ALA A 48 -10.64 -23.16 -7.33
C ALA A 48 -10.63 -21.85 -6.51
N MET A 49 -11.78 -21.39 -6.06
CA MET A 49 -11.89 -20.17 -5.23
C MET A 49 -11.14 -20.32 -3.91
N ILE A 50 -11.19 -21.49 -3.27
CA ILE A 50 -10.44 -21.78 -2.04
C ILE A 50 -8.94 -21.73 -2.33
N GLN A 51 -8.46 -22.42 -3.36
CA GLN A 51 -7.03 -22.48 -3.71
C GLN A 51 -6.46 -21.12 -4.12
N LEU A 52 -7.20 -20.34 -4.91
CA LEU A 52 -6.82 -18.99 -5.30
C LEU A 52 -6.86 -18.03 -4.10
N GLY A 53 -7.84 -18.18 -3.22
CA GLY A 53 -7.94 -17.47 -1.96
C GLY A 53 -6.74 -17.72 -1.04
N GLU A 54 -6.30 -18.98 -0.92
CA GLU A 54 -5.08 -19.34 -0.18
C GLU A 54 -3.85 -18.66 -0.80
N SER A 55 -3.67 -18.75 -2.10
CA SER A 55 -2.53 -18.13 -2.80
C SER A 55 -2.48 -16.62 -2.59
N ARG A 56 -3.63 -15.94 -2.68
CA ARG A 56 -3.76 -14.51 -2.42
C ARG A 56 -3.39 -14.17 -0.97
N SER A 57 -3.88 -14.96 -0.01
CA SER A 57 -3.60 -14.73 1.41
C SER A 57 -2.13 -14.92 1.74
N LEU A 58 -1.48 -15.94 1.17
CA LEU A 58 -0.05 -16.15 1.30
C LEU A 58 0.74 -14.96 0.73
N ALA A 59 0.42 -14.53 -0.48
CA ALA A 59 1.08 -13.40 -1.12
C ALA A 59 0.93 -12.11 -0.30
N ALA A 60 -0.29 -11.78 0.13
CA ALA A 60 -0.56 -10.59 0.94
C ALA A 60 0.19 -10.60 2.27
N ARG A 61 0.25 -11.75 2.96
CA ARG A 61 0.98 -11.89 4.23
C ARG A 61 2.47 -11.60 4.07
N TYR A 62 3.11 -12.18 3.06
CA TYR A 62 4.53 -11.98 2.80
C TYR A 62 4.83 -10.57 2.29
N GLU A 63 3.97 -10.02 1.45
CA GLU A 63 4.08 -8.65 0.98
C GLU A 63 4.02 -7.65 2.12
N ASN A 64 2.97 -7.70 2.94
CA ASN A 64 2.82 -6.81 4.10
C ASN A 64 4.01 -6.90 5.05
N ARG A 65 4.49 -8.10 5.33
CA ARG A 65 5.64 -8.31 6.19
C ARG A 65 6.91 -7.69 5.60
N ALA A 66 7.19 -7.92 4.32
CA ALA A 66 8.36 -7.38 3.65
C ALA A 66 8.30 -5.84 3.59
N LEU A 67 7.15 -5.27 3.22
CA LEU A 67 6.95 -3.82 3.17
C LEU A 67 7.14 -3.18 4.55
N GLN A 68 6.58 -3.76 5.61
CA GLN A 68 6.78 -3.27 6.98
C GLN A 68 8.26 -3.27 7.36
N ARG A 69 8.98 -4.36 7.11
CA ARG A 69 10.41 -4.47 7.46
C ARG A 69 11.26 -3.49 6.67
N ILE A 70 10.99 -3.31 5.38
CA ILE A 70 11.68 -2.30 4.57
C ILE A 70 11.37 -0.90 5.12
N SER A 71 10.11 -0.60 5.41
CA SER A 71 9.70 0.70 5.95
C SER A 71 10.38 1.02 7.29
N PHE A 72 10.54 0.03 8.19
CA PHE A 72 11.26 0.22 9.45
C PHE A 72 12.77 0.46 9.28
N ALA A 73 13.36 0.06 8.15
CA ALA A 73 14.75 0.30 7.83
C ALA A 73 14.98 1.64 7.12
N VAL A 74 13.92 2.34 6.73
CA VAL A 74 14.02 3.67 6.11
C VAL A 74 14.26 4.71 7.20
N ASP A 75 15.40 5.41 7.12
CA ASP A 75 15.72 6.48 8.04
C ASP A 75 14.96 7.75 7.70
N ILE A 76 13.87 8.00 8.43
CA ILE A 76 13.08 9.21 8.33
C ILE A 76 13.14 9.94 9.67
N PRO A 77 13.69 11.16 9.73
CA PRO A 77 13.77 11.92 10.97
C PRO A 77 12.40 12.11 11.61
N PHE A 78 12.33 11.90 12.92
CA PHE A 78 11.09 12.15 13.66
C PHE A 78 10.77 13.66 13.67
N GLU A 79 9.54 13.99 13.35
CA GLU A 79 8.99 15.34 13.48
C GLU A 79 7.64 15.24 14.20
N GLU A 80 7.38 16.18 15.12
CA GLU A 80 6.09 16.24 15.81
C GLU A 80 4.96 16.53 14.81
N ARG A 81 3.81 15.86 14.95
CA ARG A 81 2.63 15.98 14.07
C ARG A 81 2.91 15.66 12.59
N MET A 82 3.92 14.84 12.33
CA MET A 82 4.24 14.35 11.00
C MET A 82 4.03 12.84 10.92
N ILE A 83 3.41 12.37 9.84
CA ILE A 83 3.29 10.95 9.51
C ILE A 83 4.13 10.69 8.27
N PRO A 84 5.14 9.84 8.37
CA PRO A 84 5.88 9.38 7.21
C PRO A 84 5.08 8.34 6.46
N VAL A 85 5.02 8.47 5.13
CA VAL A 85 4.39 7.51 4.23
C VAL A 85 5.44 7.01 3.25
N VAL A 86 5.59 5.70 3.14
CA VAL A 86 6.51 5.07 2.20
C VAL A 86 5.70 4.44 1.08
N VAL A 87 5.90 4.92 -0.14
CA VAL A 87 5.22 4.42 -1.35
C VAL A 87 6.18 3.54 -2.14
N PHE A 88 5.79 2.29 -2.37
CA PHE A 88 6.63 1.29 -3.06
C PHE A 88 6.23 1.10 -4.50
N ASN A 89 7.23 0.98 -5.38
CA ASN A 89 7.04 0.62 -6.78
C ASN A 89 7.65 -0.77 -7.07
N PRO A 90 6.82 -1.82 -7.29
CA PRO A 90 7.32 -3.15 -7.62
C PRO A 90 7.68 -3.34 -9.10
N HIS A 91 7.50 -2.32 -9.93
CA HIS A 91 7.77 -2.40 -11.37
C HIS A 91 9.24 -2.14 -11.68
N SER A 92 9.70 -2.66 -12.81
CA SER A 92 11.05 -2.43 -13.34
C SER A 92 11.22 -1.07 -14.03
N PHE A 93 10.20 -0.23 -14.00
CA PHE A 93 10.18 1.13 -14.57
C PHE A 93 9.64 2.11 -13.51
N ALA A 94 9.98 3.39 -13.67
CA ALA A 94 9.44 4.44 -12.82
C ALA A 94 7.92 4.55 -12.99
N CYS A 95 7.23 4.74 -11.89
CA CYS A 95 5.78 4.81 -11.87
C CYS A 95 5.33 6.06 -11.13
N GLU A 96 4.34 6.74 -11.70
CA GLU A 96 3.64 7.84 -11.06
C GLU A 96 2.15 7.53 -11.05
N GLN A 97 1.55 7.47 -9.86
CA GLN A 97 0.15 7.11 -9.68
C GLN A 97 -0.48 7.91 -8.55
N THR A 98 -1.81 8.02 -8.59
CA THR A 98 -2.58 8.48 -7.44
C THR A 98 -2.59 7.37 -6.39
N VAL A 99 -2.15 7.70 -5.19
CA VAL A 99 -2.20 6.82 -4.02
C VAL A 99 -3.14 7.39 -2.97
N GLU A 100 -3.74 6.51 -2.19
CA GLU A 100 -4.66 6.87 -1.13
C GLU A 100 -4.03 6.51 0.22
N PHE A 101 -4.19 7.41 1.17
CA PHE A 101 -3.71 7.23 2.53
C PHE A 101 -4.81 7.57 3.53
N GLU A 102 -5.06 6.67 4.47
CA GLU A 102 -6.05 6.85 5.53
C GLU A 102 -5.39 6.72 6.90
N THR A 103 -5.71 7.64 7.80
CA THR A 103 -5.17 7.66 9.16
C THR A 103 -6.19 8.14 10.18
N GLY A 104 -6.01 7.75 11.45
CA GLY A 104 -6.75 8.25 12.59
C GLY A 104 -5.92 9.18 13.51
N PHE A 105 -4.75 9.59 13.08
CA PHE A 105 -3.80 10.31 13.95
C PHE A 105 -4.02 11.82 14.02
N PHE A 106 -4.76 12.39 13.06
CA PHE A 106 -4.98 13.84 13.04
C PHE A 106 -6.17 14.24 13.89
N SER A 107 -6.09 15.41 14.51
CA SER A 107 -7.18 16.00 15.30
C SER A 107 -8.46 16.17 14.46
N HIS A 108 -9.60 16.16 15.16
CA HIS A 108 -10.93 16.35 14.54
C HIS A 108 -11.38 17.77 14.48
N ASP A 109 -10.64 18.69 15.09
CA ASP A 109 -10.97 20.09 14.97
C ASP A 109 -10.98 20.44 13.47
N PRO A 110 -12.09 20.99 12.94
CA PRO A 110 -12.14 21.46 11.55
C PRO A 110 -11.03 22.45 11.22
N LEU A 111 -10.54 23.19 12.22
CA LEU A 111 -9.41 24.11 12.11
C LEU A 111 -8.06 23.38 11.95
N ASP A 112 -7.98 22.12 12.35
CA ASP A 112 -6.78 21.28 12.27
C ASP A 112 -6.71 20.44 10.98
N ARG A 113 -7.63 20.64 10.03
CA ARG A 113 -7.63 19.90 8.75
C ARG A 113 -6.65 20.44 7.72
N CYS A 114 -5.86 21.45 8.04
CA CYS A 114 -4.79 21.91 7.16
C CYS A 114 -3.66 20.89 7.17
N LEU A 115 -3.57 20.10 6.12
CA LEU A 115 -2.46 19.19 5.91
C LEU A 115 -1.45 19.78 4.92
N GLU A 116 -0.23 19.36 5.03
CA GLU A 116 0.80 19.52 4.02
C GLU A 116 1.32 18.14 3.65
N VAL A 117 1.32 17.85 2.36
CA VAL A 117 1.99 16.66 1.81
C VAL A 117 3.24 17.13 1.09
N ALA A 118 4.39 16.55 1.42
CA ALA A 118 5.65 16.87 0.77
C ALA A 118 6.43 15.59 0.44
N ASP A 119 7.20 15.61 -0.65
CA ASP A 119 8.10 14.52 -1.03
C ASP A 119 9.35 14.45 -0.11
N SER A 120 10.27 13.52 -0.37
CA SER A 120 11.50 13.34 0.39
C SER A 120 12.41 14.58 0.38
N ARG A 121 12.30 15.42 -0.66
CA ARG A 121 13.07 16.67 -0.82
C ARG A 121 12.39 17.87 -0.19
N GLY A 122 11.18 17.69 0.38
CA GLY A 122 10.39 18.77 0.95
C GLY A 122 9.59 19.57 -0.10
N VAL A 123 9.46 19.08 -1.32
CA VAL A 123 8.64 19.71 -2.35
C VAL A 123 7.17 19.42 -2.06
N PRO A 124 6.30 20.45 -1.96
CA PRO A 124 4.87 20.24 -1.75
C PRO A 124 4.24 19.41 -2.87
N VAL A 125 3.31 18.54 -2.46
CA VAL A 125 2.53 17.69 -3.36
C VAL A 125 1.06 18.00 -3.17
N ASP A 126 0.35 18.25 -4.26
CA ASP A 126 -1.10 18.47 -4.22
C ASP A 126 -1.82 17.22 -3.76
N TYR A 127 -2.84 17.41 -2.95
CA TYR A 127 -3.67 16.33 -2.42
C TYR A 127 -5.14 16.72 -2.39
N GLN A 128 -6.00 15.72 -2.31
CA GLN A 128 -7.44 15.89 -2.20
C GLN A 128 -7.96 15.06 -1.02
N PHE A 129 -8.87 15.63 -0.23
CA PHE A 129 -9.64 14.84 0.73
C PHE A 129 -10.63 13.95 0.02
N ILE A 130 -10.69 12.70 0.43
CA ILE A 130 -11.67 11.73 -0.07
C ILE A 130 -12.43 11.09 1.10
N SER A 131 -13.56 10.46 0.80
CA SER A 131 -14.36 9.81 1.84
C SER A 131 -13.60 8.66 2.48
N PRO A 132 -13.48 8.60 3.82
CA PRO A 132 -12.87 7.46 4.50
C PRO A 132 -13.63 6.16 4.22
N GLU A 133 -12.92 5.02 4.20
CA GLU A 133 -13.55 3.70 4.08
C GLU A 133 -14.44 3.38 5.29
N ALA A 134 -13.90 3.63 6.48
CA ALA A 134 -14.64 3.47 7.72
C ALA A 134 -15.33 4.79 8.09
N LYS A 135 -16.68 4.77 8.13
CA LYS A 135 -17.48 5.93 8.59
C LYS A 135 -17.47 6.03 10.12
N ILE A 136 -16.28 6.09 10.70
CA ILE A 136 -16.08 6.30 12.14
C ILE A 136 -15.44 7.66 12.37
N PRO A 137 -15.72 8.32 13.50
CA PRO A 137 -15.03 9.55 13.86
C PRO A 137 -13.53 9.35 13.83
N ASN A 138 -12.78 10.39 13.50
CA ASN A 138 -11.32 10.41 13.64
C ASN A 138 -10.57 9.76 12.46
N ARG A 139 -11.19 9.62 11.29
CA ARG A 139 -10.53 9.15 10.08
C ARG A 139 -10.38 10.27 9.06
N THR A 140 -9.15 10.43 8.60
CA THR A 140 -8.81 11.33 7.50
C THR A 140 -8.25 10.49 6.36
N ARG A 141 -8.81 10.62 5.18
CA ARG A 141 -8.35 9.97 3.96
C ARG A 141 -8.05 11.01 2.91
N ILE A 142 -6.88 10.90 2.31
CA ILE A 142 -6.44 11.77 1.24
C ILE A 142 -5.96 10.95 0.05
N ALA A 143 -6.06 11.53 -1.14
CA ALA A 143 -5.44 11.05 -2.35
C ALA A 143 -4.41 12.06 -2.83
N PHE A 144 -3.24 11.60 -3.25
CA PHE A 144 -2.19 12.45 -3.81
C PHE A 144 -1.40 11.70 -4.89
N ARG A 145 -0.70 12.45 -5.76
CA ARG A 145 0.14 11.84 -6.78
C ARG A 145 1.49 11.48 -6.18
N ALA A 146 1.85 10.20 -6.30
CA ALA A 146 3.13 9.69 -5.85
C ALA A 146 3.92 9.14 -7.02
N ALA A 147 5.22 9.44 -7.03
CA ALA A 147 6.18 8.94 -8.02
C ALA A 147 7.26 8.16 -7.30
N ALA A 148 7.60 6.98 -7.83
CA ALA A 148 8.69 6.17 -7.30
C ALA A 148 9.51 5.56 -8.44
N GLY A 149 10.83 5.48 -8.25
CA GLY A 149 11.76 4.87 -9.19
C GLY A 149 11.54 3.36 -9.37
N PRO A 150 12.20 2.73 -10.36
CA PRO A 150 12.07 1.30 -10.63
C PRO A 150 12.50 0.46 -9.42
N LEU A 151 11.71 -0.57 -9.08
CA LEU A 151 12.01 -1.51 -7.98
C LEU A 151 12.47 -0.80 -6.69
N GLY A 152 11.81 0.32 -6.36
CA GLY A 152 12.21 1.19 -5.27
C GLY A 152 11.03 1.69 -4.45
N TYR A 153 11.32 2.72 -3.68
CA TYR A 153 10.31 3.44 -2.91
C TYR A 153 10.59 4.94 -2.94
N GLU A 154 9.59 5.71 -2.56
CA GLU A 154 9.69 7.14 -2.28
C GLU A 154 9.01 7.44 -0.95
N THR A 155 9.51 8.44 -0.23
CA THR A 155 8.98 8.84 1.07
C THR A 155 8.24 10.16 0.97
N TYR A 156 7.08 10.21 1.60
CA TYR A 156 6.25 11.41 1.72
C TYR A 156 6.07 11.75 3.19
N ARG A 157 5.97 13.03 3.48
CA ARG A 157 5.70 13.55 4.81
C ARG A 157 4.35 14.23 4.81
N ILE A 158 3.44 13.75 5.65
CA ILE A 158 2.13 14.35 5.83
C ILE A 158 2.15 15.04 7.19
N ARG A 159 2.10 16.37 7.16
CA ARG A 159 2.13 17.21 8.36
C ARG A 159 0.77 17.84 8.61
N GLN A 160 0.39 17.93 9.87
CA GLN A 160 -0.72 18.76 10.28
C GLN A 160 -0.18 20.18 10.53
N LYS A 161 -0.64 21.14 9.73
CA LYS A 161 -0.37 22.57 9.98
C LYS A 161 -1.38 23.10 10.99
N GLY A 162 -0.90 23.62 12.12
CA GLY A 162 -1.72 24.48 12.97
C GLY A 162 -1.86 25.84 12.29
N GLY A 163 -3.08 26.31 12.03
CA GLY A 163 -3.29 27.60 11.40
C GLY A 163 -4.68 27.76 10.77
N GLU A 164 -5.05 29.00 10.48
CA GLU A 164 -6.32 29.37 9.86
C GLU A 164 -6.50 28.72 8.47
N TRP A 165 -7.73 28.33 8.16
CA TRP A 165 -8.16 27.85 6.86
C TRP A 165 -7.85 28.89 5.77
N GLY A 166 -6.83 28.66 4.98
CA GLY A 166 -6.81 29.23 3.64
C GLY A 166 -7.88 28.50 2.82
N SER A 167 -8.82 29.22 2.26
CA SER A 167 -9.85 28.64 1.39
C SER A 167 -9.20 27.93 0.21
N THR A 168 -9.06 26.62 0.29
CA THR A 168 -8.83 25.82 -0.89
C THR A 168 -10.20 25.39 -1.39
N ASP A 169 -10.57 25.96 -2.54
CA ASP A 169 -11.82 25.67 -3.23
C ASP A 169 -11.98 24.17 -3.40
N VAL A 170 -12.99 23.63 -2.75
CA VAL A 170 -13.51 22.31 -3.02
C VAL A 170 -14.23 22.41 -4.37
N ILE A 171 -13.65 21.88 -5.42
CA ILE A 171 -14.34 21.63 -6.68
C ILE A 171 -15.02 20.27 -6.62
#